data_880dd5348e4bad748a822ead0d00f742
#
_entry.id   880dd5348e4bad748a822ead0d00f742
#
_cell.length_a   1.000
_cell.length_b   1.000
_cell.length_c   1.000
_cell.angle_alpha   90.00
_cell.angle_beta   90.00
_cell.angle_gamma   90.00
#
_symmetry.space_group_name_H-M   'P 1'
#
loop_
_entity.id
_entity.type
_entity.pdbx_description
1 polymer ?
#
loop_
_entity_poly.entity_id
_entity_poly.type
_entity_poly.pdbx_seq_one_letter_code
_entity_poly.pdbx_strand_id
1 'polypeptide(L)'
;MAFTDKPESANEAQDHSQTLDDGGFFSLNDVIMAGRQQLTHSEHLLAADTRRNAHNLLASAKLLVLVVIVSLAMGVAAWAFLASLNIATDYREHHTWIYALLPVVGVATAWVYKNHGLAAKRGNNLVIDSALGTRLIHMRMAVLTFVCSTLTHLTGGSAGREGAAVQIGGTIASNISSLAHLKKHDHHDLMLAGISSAFGAVFGSPLAGAFFGMEMCFIGKIDYTAGIYCLV
;
A
#
# COMPACT_ATOMS: atom_id res chain seq x y z
N MET A 1 -37.48 65.24 36.03
CA MET A 1 -36.87 66.25 36.93
C MET A 1 -35.89 65.49 37.75
N ALA A 2 -34.58 65.72 37.84
CA ALA A 2 -33.69 66.76 37.31
C ALA A 2 -32.39 66.08 36.92
N PHE A 3 -31.81 66.59 35.85
CA PHE A 3 -30.44 66.38 35.40
C PHE A 3 -29.46 66.89 36.44
N THR A 4 -28.40 66.17 36.76
CA THR A 4 -27.13 66.76 37.17
C THR A 4 -26.02 66.02 36.45
N ASP A 5 -25.55 66.71 35.45
CA ASP A 5 -24.34 66.53 34.72
C ASP A 5 -23.13 66.76 35.65
N LYS A 6 -22.14 65.82 35.65
CA LYS A 6 -20.85 66.09 36.21
C LYS A 6 -19.78 65.61 35.22
N PRO A 7 -18.82 66.44 34.89
CA PRO A 7 -17.90 66.21 33.76
C PRO A 7 -16.84 65.20 34.14
N GLU A 8 -16.76 64.17 33.32
CA GLU A 8 -15.85 63.00 33.35
C GLU A 8 -14.49 63.26 32.65
N SER A 9 -14.11 64.54 32.56
CA SER A 9 -12.97 64.98 31.76
C SER A 9 -11.68 65.26 32.54
N ALA A 10 -11.66 65.00 33.86
CA ALA A 10 -10.45 65.30 34.70
C ALA A 10 -9.65 64.05 35.06
N ASN A 11 -10.16 62.83 34.78
CA ASN A 11 -9.50 61.59 35.18
C ASN A 11 -8.77 60.89 34.01
N GLU A 12 -9.09 61.26 32.76
CA GLU A 12 -8.35 60.71 31.58
C GLU A 12 -6.99 61.40 31.31
N ALA A 13 -6.78 62.60 31.82
CA ALA A 13 -5.52 63.34 31.62
C ALA A 13 -4.42 62.93 32.58
N GLN A 14 -4.72 62.17 33.67
CA GLN A 14 -3.72 61.68 34.60
C GLN A 14 -3.24 60.24 34.29
N ASP A 15 -4.02 59.48 33.52
CA ASP A 15 -3.62 58.12 33.16
C ASP A 15 -2.67 58.08 31.92
N HIS A 16 -2.71 59.11 31.08
CA HIS A 16 -1.82 59.20 29.91
C HIS A 16 -0.41 59.72 30.22
N SER A 17 -0.15 60.23 31.43
CA SER A 17 1.19 60.72 31.81
C SER A 17 2.05 59.67 32.54
N GLN A 18 1.44 58.53 32.97
CA GLN A 18 2.20 57.46 33.64
C GLN A 18 2.66 56.34 32.70
N THR A 19 2.25 56.31 31.42
CA THR A 19 2.64 55.28 30.45
C THR A 19 3.83 55.63 29.56
N LEU A 20 4.51 56.78 29.78
CA LEU A 20 5.61 57.21 28.95
C LEU A 20 7.02 57.13 29.60
N ASP A 21 7.13 56.57 30.82
CA ASP A 21 8.44 56.51 31.51
C ASP A 21 8.99 55.08 31.73
N ASP A 22 8.35 54.04 31.18
CA ASP A 22 8.92 52.70 31.03
C ASP A 22 9.48 52.50 29.61
N GLY A 23 10.35 53.42 29.19
CA GLY A 23 11.31 53.22 28.12
C GLY A 23 12.28 52.12 28.52
N GLY A 24 11.83 50.87 28.51
CA GLY A 24 12.67 49.69 28.64
C GLY A 24 13.73 49.75 27.56
N PHE A 25 14.90 50.28 27.94
CA PHE A 25 16.09 50.27 27.08
C PHE A 25 16.40 48.77 26.83
N PHE A 26 15.97 48.25 25.72
CA PHE A 26 16.33 46.90 25.28
C PHE A 26 17.85 46.82 25.28
N SER A 27 18.40 46.12 26.26
CA SER A 27 19.84 45.95 26.33
C SER A 27 20.31 45.25 25.07
N LEU A 28 21.40 45.75 24.49
CA LEU A 28 22.02 45.12 23.33
C LEU A 28 22.23 43.61 23.55
N ASN A 29 22.47 43.22 24.80
CA ASN A 29 22.57 41.83 25.24
C ASN A 29 21.26 41.06 25.08
N ASP A 30 20.08 41.67 25.33
CA ASP A 30 18.79 41.02 25.17
C ASP A 30 18.46 40.75 23.71
N VAL A 31 18.82 41.68 22.82
CA VAL A 31 18.68 41.52 21.36
C VAL A 31 19.63 40.44 20.84
N ILE A 32 20.88 40.40 21.33
CA ILE A 32 21.85 39.36 20.93
C ILE A 32 21.42 37.98 21.44
N MET A 33 20.91 37.89 22.67
CA MET A 33 20.42 36.64 23.25
C MET A 33 19.17 36.14 22.53
N ALA A 34 18.22 37.02 22.22
CA ALA A 34 17.02 36.66 21.42
C ALA A 34 17.40 36.20 20.00
N GLY A 35 18.33 36.90 19.35
CA GLY A 35 18.87 36.53 18.04
C GLY A 35 19.58 35.15 18.07
N ARG A 36 20.40 34.92 19.12
CA ARG A 36 21.09 33.64 19.29
C ARG A 36 20.10 32.50 19.56
N GLN A 37 19.02 32.74 20.32
CA GLN A 37 17.98 31.78 20.62
C GLN A 37 17.14 31.43 19.36
N GLN A 38 16.90 32.43 18.50
CA GLN A 38 16.26 32.18 17.19
C GLN A 38 17.16 31.37 16.24
N LEU A 39 18.46 31.65 16.20
CA LEU A 39 19.40 30.90 15.36
C LEU A 39 19.51 29.44 15.81
N THR A 40 19.67 29.18 17.11
CA THR A 40 19.71 27.79 17.62
C THR A 40 18.38 27.03 17.37
N HIS A 41 17.24 27.72 17.50
CA HIS A 41 15.93 27.12 17.20
C HIS A 41 15.80 26.76 15.70
N SER A 42 16.25 27.67 14.81
CA SER A 42 16.22 27.38 13.36
C SER A 42 17.18 26.27 12.96
N GLU A 43 18.36 26.18 13.55
CA GLU A 43 19.32 25.09 13.34
C GLU A 43 18.74 23.72 13.80
N HIS A 44 18.06 23.69 14.96
CA HIS A 44 17.37 22.49 15.44
C HIS A 44 16.23 22.05 14.52
N LEU A 45 15.47 23.00 13.98
CA LEU A 45 14.39 22.71 13.02
C LEU A 45 14.94 22.17 11.69
N LEU A 46 16.00 22.80 11.15
CA LEU A 46 16.66 22.34 9.93
C LEU A 46 17.30 20.95 10.09
N ALA A 47 17.97 20.71 11.23
CA ALA A 47 18.55 19.41 11.53
C ALA A 47 17.47 18.32 11.70
N ALA A 48 16.34 18.64 12.33
CA ALA A 48 15.22 17.74 12.48
C ALA A 48 14.56 17.41 11.13
N ASP A 49 14.40 18.41 10.26
CA ASP A 49 13.82 18.24 8.92
C ASP A 49 14.75 17.43 8.00
N THR A 50 16.05 17.69 8.04
CA THR A 50 17.06 16.92 7.30
C THR A 50 17.10 15.46 7.74
N ARG A 51 17.02 15.20 9.05
CA ARG A 51 16.96 13.83 9.60
C ARG A 51 15.67 13.13 9.23
N ARG A 52 14.54 13.83 9.20
CA ARG A 52 13.23 13.33 8.77
C ARG A 52 13.24 12.98 7.28
N ASN A 53 13.81 13.82 6.44
CA ASN A 53 13.94 13.60 5.01
C ASN A 53 14.86 12.41 4.69
N ALA A 54 16.00 12.29 5.39
CA ALA A 54 16.89 11.14 5.25
C ALA A 54 16.21 9.82 5.67
N HIS A 55 15.44 9.84 6.76
CA HIS A 55 14.68 8.66 7.20
C HIS A 55 13.59 8.26 6.18
N ASN A 56 12.90 9.24 5.60
CA ASN A 56 11.89 9.00 4.57
C ASN A 56 12.53 8.43 3.29
N LEU A 57 13.68 8.95 2.86
CA LEU A 57 14.43 8.43 1.71
C LEU A 57 14.88 6.98 1.91
N LEU A 58 15.39 6.65 3.10
CA LEU A 58 15.78 5.28 3.43
C LEU A 58 14.58 4.32 3.46
N ALA A 59 13.43 4.78 3.98
CA ALA A 59 12.19 3.99 3.98
C ALA A 59 11.70 3.73 2.55
N SER A 60 11.68 4.74 1.69
CA SER A 60 11.30 4.59 0.28
C SER A 60 12.27 3.70 -0.50
N ALA A 61 13.58 3.82 -0.25
CA ALA A 61 14.59 2.95 -0.86
C ALA A 61 14.41 1.48 -0.43
N LYS A 62 14.14 1.23 0.87
CA LYS A 62 13.80 -0.11 1.37
C LYS A 62 12.57 -0.67 0.67
N LEU A 63 11.52 0.14 0.52
CA LEU A 63 10.29 -0.28 -0.15
C LEU A 63 10.53 -0.61 -1.62
N LEU A 64 11.29 0.20 -2.36
CA LEU A 64 11.69 -0.09 -3.75
C LEU A 64 12.44 -1.42 -3.88
N VAL A 65 13.40 -1.70 -2.99
CA VAL A 65 14.10 -3.00 -3.00
C VAL A 65 13.13 -4.15 -2.78
N LEU A 66 12.18 -4.01 -1.86
CA LEU A 66 11.16 -5.03 -1.63
C LEU A 66 10.22 -5.21 -2.84
N VAL A 67 9.86 -4.13 -3.52
CA VAL A 67 9.08 -4.17 -4.77
C VAL A 67 9.83 -4.97 -5.84
N VAL A 68 11.12 -4.72 -6.04
CA VAL A 68 11.94 -5.49 -7.00
C VAL A 68 11.98 -6.98 -6.62
N ILE A 69 12.15 -7.31 -5.33
CA ILE A 69 12.13 -8.70 -4.86
C ILE A 69 10.78 -9.36 -5.12
N VAL A 70 9.67 -8.66 -4.83
CA VAL A 70 8.31 -9.15 -5.11
C VAL A 70 8.11 -9.36 -6.60
N SER A 71 8.53 -8.39 -7.44
CA SER A 71 8.38 -8.46 -8.91
C SER A 71 9.17 -9.63 -9.50
N LEU A 72 10.39 -9.87 -9.02
CA LEU A 72 11.18 -11.04 -9.43
C LEU A 72 10.52 -12.36 -9.01
N ALA A 73 10.05 -12.44 -7.77
CA ALA A 73 9.34 -13.62 -7.28
C ALA A 73 8.05 -13.87 -8.08
N MET A 74 7.35 -12.78 -8.47
CA MET A 74 6.17 -12.87 -9.33
C MET A 74 6.50 -13.28 -10.75
N GLY A 75 7.59 -12.81 -11.33
CA GLY A 75 8.06 -13.26 -12.65
C GLY A 75 8.26 -14.77 -12.69
N VAL A 76 8.94 -15.32 -11.67
CA VAL A 76 9.15 -16.78 -11.54
C VAL A 76 7.82 -17.52 -11.33
N ALA A 77 6.96 -17.03 -10.43
CA ALA A 77 5.68 -17.65 -10.15
C ALA A 77 4.74 -17.62 -11.37
N ALA A 78 4.70 -16.52 -12.12
CA ALA A 78 3.93 -16.38 -13.34
C ALA A 78 4.44 -17.31 -14.45
N TRP A 79 5.76 -17.39 -14.63
CA TRP A 79 6.36 -18.34 -15.56
C TRP A 79 5.99 -19.77 -15.22
N ALA A 80 6.16 -20.18 -13.97
CA ALA A 80 5.78 -21.52 -13.52
C ALA A 80 4.29 -21.81 -13.71
N PHE A 81 3.44 -20.82 -13.41
CA PHE A 81 1.99 -20.92 -13.58
C PHE A 81 1.61 -21.09 -15.05
N LEU A 82 2.11 -20.25 -15.96
CA LEU A 82 1.84 -20.34 -17.39
C LEU A 82 2.39 -21.62 -17.99
N ALA A 83 3.61 -22.04 -17.61
CA ALA A 83 4.18 -23.30 -18.04
C ALA A 83 3.30 -24.50 -17.61
N SER A 84 2.81 -24.50 -16.36
CA SER A 84 1.92 -25.55 -15.87
C SER A 84 0.58 -25.61 -16.62
N LEU A 85 0.03 -24.44 -16.97
CA LEU A 85 -1.20 -24.36 -17.77
C LEU A 85 -0.99 -24.87 -19.21
N ASN A 86 0.14 -24.55 -19.84
CA ASN A 86 0.47 -25.01 -21.17
C ASN A 86 0.64 -26.55 -21.18
N ILE A 87 1.42 -27.09 -20.24
CA ILE A 87 1.60 -28.55 -20.10
C ILE A 87 0.24 -29.23 -19.85
N ALA A 88 -0.60 -28.66 -18.99
CA ALA A 88 -1.94 -29.21 -18.72
C ALA A 88 -2.83 -29.20 -19.96
N THR A 89 -2.74 -28.15 -20.79
CA THR A 89 -3.50 -28.02 -22.03
C THR A 89 -3.02 -29.03 -23.07
N ASP A 90 -1.70 -29.11 -23.31
CA ASP A 90 -1.11 -30.06 -24.26
C ASP A 90 -1.43 -31.51 -23.89
N TYR A 91 -1.31 -31.87 -22.59
CA TYR A 91 -1.63 -33.19 -22.11
C TYR A 91 -3.11 -33.54 -22.32
N ARG A 92 -4.02 -32.61 -22.08
CA ARG A 92 -5.45 -32.76 -22.28
C ARG A 92 -5.80 -32.98 -23.76
N GLU A 93 -5.18 -32.26 -24.67
CA GLU A 93 -5.42 -32.39 -26.13
C GLU A 93 -5.11 -33.80 -26.63
N HIS A 94 -4.09 -34.45 -26.06
CA HIS A 94 -3.74 -35.82 -26.38
C HIS A 94 -4.61 -36.89 -25.67
N HIS A 95 -5.33 -36.49 -24.60
CA HIS A 95 -6.09 -37.44 -23.75
C HIS A 95 -7.50 -36.91 -23.49
N THR A 96 -8.38 -37.03 -24.50
CA THR A 96 -9.74 -36.47 -24.44
C THR A 96 -10.63 -37.06 -23.32
N TRP A 97 -10.33 -38.27 -22.82
CA TRP A 97 -11.08 -38.88 -21.70
C TRP A 97 -10.97 -38.06 -20.39
N ILE A 98 -9.97 -37.19 -20.25
CA ILE A 98 -9.75 -36.33 -19.07
C ILE A 98 -10.90 -35.36 -18.85
N TYR A 99 -11.62 -34.95 -19.90
CA TYR A 99 -12.82 -34.11 -19.76
C TYR A 99 -13.89 -34.74 -18.85
N ALA A 100 -13.99 -36.06 -18.81
CA ALA A 100 -14.92 -36.77 -17.93
C ALA A 100 -14.58 -36.60 -16.44
N LEU A 101 -13.32 -36.24 -16.10
CA LEU A 101 -12.90 -36.01 -14.73
C LEU A 101 -13.26 -34.61 -14.21
N LEU A 102 -13.73 -33.69 -15.06
CA LEU A 102 -14.06 -32.31 -14.68
C LEU A 102 -15.00 -32.22 -13.47
N PRO A 103 -16.13 -33.01 -13.39
CA PRO A 103 -17.00 -32.96 -12.21
C PRO A 103 -16.30 -33.41 -10.93
N VAL A 104 -15.44 -34.43 -11.02
CA VAL A 104 -14.68 -34.97 -9.87
C VAL A 104 -13.69 -33.92 -9.36
N VAL A 105 -12.93 -33.31 -10.26
CA VAL A 105 -11.98 -32.23 -9.91
C VAL A 105 -12.71 -31.00 -9.37
N GLY A 106 -13.88 -30.65 -9.93
CA GLY A 106 -14.72 -29.57 -9.42
C GLY A 106 -15.17 -29.81 -7.98
N VAL A 107 -15.64 -31.01 -7.65
CA VAL A 107 -16.01 -31.37 -6.28
C VAL A 107 -14.79 -31.39 -5.36
N ALA A 108 -13.68 -31.97 -5.82
CA ALA A 108 -12.42 -32.00 -5.04
C ALA A 108 -11.90 -30.62 -4.74
N THR A 109 -11.84 -29.72 -5.71
CA THR A 109 -11.41 -28.31 -5.50
C THR A 109 -12.35 -27.60 -4.52
N ALA A 110 -13.67 -27.74 -4.68
CA ALA A 110 -14.64 -27.15 -3.75
C ALA A 110 -14.49 -27.70 -2.32
N TRP A 111 -14.22 -28.99 -2.17
CA TRP A 111 -13.97 -29.59 -0.87
C TRP A 111 -12.67 -29.09 -0.21
N VAL A 112 -11.59 -28.99 -0.99
CA VAL A 112 -10.31 -28.46 -0.53
C VAL A 112 -10.46 -27.00 -0.06
N TYR A 113 -11.13 -26.16 -0.85
CA TYR A 113 -11.43 -24.76 -0.46
C TYR A 113 -12.32 -24.66 0.78
N LYS A 114 -13.27 -25.61 0.94
CA LYS A 114 -14.12 -25.65 2.13
C LYS A 114 -13.34 -25.98 3.40
N ASN A 115 -12.40 -26.91 3.34
CA ASN A 115 -11.71 -27.43 4.52
C ASN A 115 -10.44 -26.65 4.86
N HIS A 116 -9.71 -26.16 3.86
CA HIS A 116 -8.39 -25.51 4.05
C HIS A 116 -8.39 -24.04 3.69
N GLY A 117 -9.46 -23.52 3.10
CA GLY A 117 -9.51 -22.20 2.50
C GLY A 117 -10.68 -21.33 2.94
N LEU A 118 -11.08 -21.33 4.22
CA LEU A 118 -12.19 -20.47 4.69
C LEU A 118 -12.03 -19.00 4.28
N ALA A 119 -10.80 -18.48 4.31
CA ALA A 119 -10.46 -17.15 3.82
C ALA A 119 -10.41 -17.12 2.27
N ALA A 120 -9.96 -18.18 1.61
CA ALA A 120 -9.82 -18.27 0.16
C ALA A 120 -11.16 -18.26 -0.59
N LYS A 121 -12.27 -18.58 0.05
CA LYS A 121 -13.63 -18.43 -0.53
C LYS A 121 -13.96 -16.99 -0.95
N ARG A 122 -13.26 -15.99 -0.38
CA ARG A 122 -13.43 -14.58 -0.74
C ARG A 122 -12.74 -14.21 -2.06
N GLY A 123 -11.86 -15.10 -2.58
CA GLY A 123 -11.17 -14.86 -3.85
C GLY A 123 -10.40 -13.52 -3.84
N ASN A 124 -10.58 -12.73 -4.90
CA ASN A 124 -9.93 -11.44 -5.05
C ASN A 124 -10.31 -10.42 -3.96
N ASN A 125 -11.51 -10.54 -3.38
CA ASN A 125 -11.92 -9.65 -2.27
C ASN A 125 -11.02 -9.81 -1.04
N LEU A 126 -10.45 -11.01 -0.80
CA LEU A 126 -9.48 -11.20 0.27
C LEU A 126 -8.17 -10.45 0.00
N VAL A 127 -7.76 -10.36 -1.27
CA VAL A 127 -6.57 -9.60 -1.68
C VAL A 127 -6.79 -8.11 -1.45
N ILE A 128 -7.96 -7.60 -1.83
CA ILE A 128 -8.36 -6.20 -1.59
C ILE A 128 -8.42 -5.91 -0.08
N ASP A 129 -9.06 -6.77 0.70
CA ASP A 129 -9.12 -6.64 2.16
C ASP A 129 -7.71 -6.59 2.79
N SER A 130 -6.77 -7.39 2.26
CA SER A 130 -5.38 -7.39 2.71
C SER A 130 -4.65 -6.12 2.32
N ALA A 131 -4.81 -5.64 1.09
CA ALA A 131 -4.20 -4.39 0.62
C ALA A 131 -4.67 -3.20 1.47
N LEU A 132 -5.93 -3.20 1.91
CA LEU A 132 -6.48 -2.21 2.84
C LEU A 132 -6.05 -2.44 4.31
N GLY A 133 -5.20 -3.43 4.57
CA GLY A 133 -4.64 -3.70 5.89
C GLY A 133 -5.61 -4.31 6.91
N THR A 134 -6.73 -4.87 6.44
CA THR A 134 -7.75 -5.47 7.32
C THR A 134 -7.48 -6.94 7.63
N ARG A 135 -6.73 -7.65 6.77
CA ARG A 135 -6.45 -9.09 6.92
C ARG A 135 -5.07 -9.45 6.36
N LEU A 136 -4.44 -10.47 6.95
CA LEU A 136 -3.24 -11.11 6.39
C LEU A 136 -3.65 -12.31 5.54
N ILE A 137 -2.93 -12.53 4.43
CA ILE A 137 -3.12 -13.67 3.55
C ILE A 137 -2.00 -14.69 3.82
N HIS A 138 -2.39 -15.94 4.05
CA HIS A 138 -1.42 -17.00 4.26
C HIS A 138 -0.90 -17.53 2.91
N MET A 139 0.38 -17.90 2.85
CA MET A 139 1.02 -18.45 1.63
C MET A 139 0.28 -19.67 1.04
N ARG A 140 -0.42 -20.42 1.88
CA ARG A 140 -1.28 -21.54 1.46
C ARG A 140 -2.27 -21.15 0.37
N MET A 141 -2.74 -19.89 0.34
CA MET A 141 -3.68 -19.42 -0.66
C MET A 141 -3.06 -19.40 -2.07
N ALA A 142 -1.82 -18.92 -2.21
CA ALA A 142 -1.14 -18.91 -3.50
C ALA A 142 -0.96 -20.33 -4.04
N VAL A 143 -0.50 -21.26 -3.19
CA VAL A 143 -0.31 -22.66 -3.57
C VAL A 143 -1.65 -23.32 -3.97
N LEU A 144 -2.69 -23.08 -3.17
CA LEU A 144 -4.02 -23.62 -3.43
C LEU A 144 -4.59 -23.11 -4.76
N THR A 145 -4.49 -21.78 -4.98
CA THR A 145 -4.94 -21.16 -6.23
C THR A 145 -4.16 -21.71 -7.43
N PHE A 146 -2.83 -21.84 -7.32
CA PHE A 146 -1.97 -22.39 -8.36
C PHE A 146 -2.41 -23.83 -8.74
N VAL A 147 -2.47 -24.72 -7.75
CA VAL A 147 -2.78 -26.14 -7.97
C VAL A 147 -4.21 -26.33 -8.48
N CYS A 148 -5.19 -25.70 -7.84
CA CYS A 148 -6.59 -25.86 -8.23
C CYS A 148 -6.87 -25.28 -9.63
N SER A 149 -6.25 -24.15 -9.99
CA SER A 149 -6.39 -23.56 -11.32
C SER A 149 -5.77 -24.47 -12.40
N THR A 150 -4.58 -25.02 -12.14
CA THR A 150 -3.92 -25.96 -13.07
C THR A 150 -4.71 -27.25 -13.24
N LEU A 151 -5.23 -27.83 -12.16
CA LEU A 151 -6.09 -29.03 -12.22
C LEU A 151 -7.39 -28.76 -12.98
N THR A 152 -8.00 -27.60 -12.77
CA THR A 152 -9.22 -27.22 -13.51
C THR A 152 -8.94 -27.08 -15.00
N HIS A 153 -7.80 -26.48 -15.39
CA HIS A 153 -7.37 -26.38 -16.78
C HIS A 153 -7.07 -27.75 -17.40
N LEU A 154 -6.42 -28.64 -16.64
CA LEU A 154 -6.12 -30.00 -17.08
C LEU A 154 -7.39 -30.77 -17.46
N THR A 155 -8.47 -30.60 -16.72
CA THR A 155 -9.75 -31.27 -16.96
C THR A 155 -10.69 -30.52 -17.90
N GLY A 156 -10.21 -29.42 -18.53
CA GLY A 156 -10.98 -28.65 -19.52
C GLY A 156 -11.92 -27.60 -18.93
N GLY A 157 -11.83 -27.36 -17.63
CA GLY A 157 -12.57 -26.27 -16.99
C GLY A 157 -11.93 -24.90 -17.28
N SER A 158 -12.76 -23.85 -17.33
CA SER A 158 -12.29 -22.46 -17.51
C SER A 158 -12.03 -21.82 -16.15
N ALA A 159 -10.79 -21.90 -15.65
CA ALA A 159 -10.35 -21.11 -14.51
C ALA A 159 -9.69 -19.81 -15.00
N GLY A 160 -10.16 -18.66 -14.49
CA GLY A 160 -9.62 -17.36 -14.91
C GLY A 160 -8.17 -17.18 -14.51
N ARG A 161 -7.30 -16.89 -15.48
CA ARG A 161 -5.86 -16.59 -15.23
C ARG A 161 -5.68 -15.30 -14.43
N GLU A 162 -6.54 -14.32 -14.67
CA GLU A 162 -6.53 -13.01 -14.01
C GLU A 162 -6.70 -13.13 -12.50
N GLY A 163 -7.78 -13.77 -12.07
CA GLY A 163 -8.05 -13.96 -10.66
C GLY A 163 -6.97 -14.77 -9.95
N ALA A 164 -6.42 -15.80 -10.62
CA ALA A 164 -5.31 -16.58 -10.08
C ALA A 164 -4.04 -15.74 -9.94
N ALA A 165 -3.69 -14.94 -10.96
CA ALA A 165 -2.54 -14.05 -10.92
C ALA A 165 -2.64 -13.06 -9.75
N VAL A 166 -3.77 -12.37 -9.61
CA VAL A 166 -4.03 -11.42 -8.51
C VAL A 166 -3.90 -12.10 -7.14
N GLN A 167 -4.45 -13.29 -6.98
CA GLN A 167 -4.39 -14.01 -5.70
C GLN A 167 -2.97 -14.47 -5.37
N ILE A 168 -2.21 -14.96 -6.33
CA ILE A 168 -0.82 -15.37 -6.15
C ILE A 168 0.03 -14.15 -5.83
N GLY A 169 -0.09 -13.06 -6.63
CA GLY A 169 0.66 -11.82 -6.44
C GLY A 169 0.40 -11.15 -5.11
N GLY A 170 -0.86 -10.94 -4.79
CA GLY A 170 -1.27 -10.37 -3.50
C GLY A 170 -0.82 -11.23 -2.32
N THR A 171 -0.85 -12.57 -2.45
CA THR A 171 -0.38 -13.47 -1.39
C THR A 171 1.13 -13.36 -1.17
N ILE A 172 1.92 -13.35 -2.24
CA ILE A 172 3.39 -13.22 -2.15
C ILE A 172 3.75 -11.86 -1.54
N ALA A 173 3.16 -10.77 -2.04
CA ALA A 173 3.38 -9.43 -1.52
C ALA A 173 3.00 -9.29 -0.04
N SER A 174 1.85 -9.85 0.37
CA SER A 174 1.40 -9.84 1.77
C SER A 174 2.37 -10.55 2.70
N ASN A 175 2.89 -11.72 2.29
CA ASN A 175 3.83 -12.48 3.10
C ASN A 175 5.20 -11.80 3.20
N ILE A 176 5.72 -11.23 2.10
CA ILE A 176 6.97 -10.46 2.10
C ILE A 176 6.83 -9.20 2.97
N SER A 177 5.71 -8.50 2.85
CA SER A 177 5.39 -7.34 3.69
C SER A 177 5.37 -7.68 5.18
N SER A 178 4.74 -8.80 5.54
CA SER A 178 4.68 -9.29 6.92
C SER A 178 6.06 -9.66 7.44
N LEU A 179 6.88 -10.32 6.63
CA LEU A 179 8.26 -10.69 6.97
C LEU A 179 9.15 -9.45 7.17
N ALA A 180 8.95 -8.42 6.34
CA ALA A 180 9.69 -7.15 6.43
C ALA A 180 9.15 -6.20 7.50
N HIS A 181 8.08 -6.56 8.23
CA HIS A 181 7.40 -5.77 9.26
C HIS A 181 7.07 -4.35 8.78
N LEU A 182 6.46 -4.25 7.59
CA LEU A 182 6.12 -2.96 6.99
C LEU A 182 4.96 -2.28 7.72
N LYS A 183 4.96 -0.94 7.67
CA LYS A 183 3.82 -0.13 8.13
C LYS A 183 2.65 -0.30 7.16
N LYS A 184 1.44 0.04 7.61
CA LYS A 184 0.20 -0.13 6.81
C LYS A 184 0.27 0.53 5.43
N HIS A 185 0.85 1.72 5.31
CA HIS A 185 1.01 2.42 4.03
C HIS A 185 1.94 1.66 3.10
N ASP A 186 3.15 1.32 3.57
CA ASP A 186 4.15 0.59 2.79
C ASP A 186 3.66 -0.83 2.42
N HIS A 187 2.86 -1.46 3.29
CA HIS A 187 2.18 -2.73 3.01
C HIS A 187 1.20 -2.58 1.85
N HIS A 188 0.38 -1.52 1.86
CA HIS A 188 -0.56 -1.22 0.78
C HIS A 188 0.15 -1.06 -0.56
N ASP A 189 1.18 -0.22 -0.62
CA ASP A 189 1.95 0.04 -1.84
C ASP A 189 2.63 -1.23 -2.37
N LEU A 190 3.23 -2.05 -1.48
CA LEU A 190 3.82 -3.33 -1.85
C LEU A 190 2.79 -4.34 -2.37
N MET A 191 1.59 -4.34 -1.80
CA MET A 191 0.48 -5.18 -2.27
C MET A 191 0.06 -4.80 -3.69
N LEU A 192 -0.12 -3.50 -3.97
CA LEU A 192 -0.46 -3.01 -5.30
C LEU A 192 0.63 -3.31 -6.33
N ALA A 193 1.91 -3.13 -5.96
CA ALA A 193 3.04 -3.50 -6.80
C ALA A 193 3.07 -5.01 -7.11
N GLY A 194 2.81 -5.87 -6.11
CA GLY A 194 2.73 -7.32 -6.29
C GLY A 194 1.57 -7.75 -7.22
N ILE A 195 0.42 -7.11 -7.13
CA ILE A 195 -0.72 -7.34 -8.03
C ILE A 195 -0.38 -6.87 -9.45
N SER A 196 0.24 -5.67 -9.58
CA SER A 196 0.67 -5.11 -10.87
C SER A 196 1.65 -6.02 -11.59
N SER A 197 2.70 -6.47 -10.88
CA SER A 197 3.72 -7.35 -11.46
C SER A 197 3.16 -8.73 -11.82
N ALA A 198 2.23 -9.27 -11.01
CA ALA A 198 1.55 -10.52 -11.32
C ALA A 198 0.73 -10.43 -12.61
N PHE A 199 -0.08 -9.39 -12.71
CA PHE A 199 -0.90 -9.15 -13.90
C PHE A 199 -0.02 -8.89 -15.13
N GLY A 200 0.94 -7.99 -15.02
CA GLY A 200 1.88 -7.68 -16.09
C GLY A 200 2.66 -8.89 -16.61
N ALA A 201 3.12 -9.76 -15.70
CA ALA A 201 3.86 -10.97 -16.04
C ALA A 201 2.98 -12.04 -16.74
N VAL A 202 1.72 -12.22 -16.29
CA VAL A 202 0.81 -13.22 -16.87
C VAL A 202 0.32 -12.80 -18.26
N PHE A 203 0.10 -11.51 -18.49
CA PHE A 203 -0.40 -10.98 -19.77
C PHE A 203 0.69 -10.46 -20.70
N GLY A 204 1.95 -10.38 -20.25
CA GLY A 204 3.06 -9.81 -21.01
C GLY A 204 2.89 -8.31 -21.30
N SER A 205 2.13 -7.60 -20.46
CA SER A 205 1.80 -6.19 -20.63
C SER A 205 2.08 -5.41 -19.33
N PRO A 206 3.33 -4.95 -19.10
CA PRO A 206 3.72 -4.29 -17.86
C PRO A 206 2.89 -3.04 -17.56
N LEU A 207 2.63 -2.24 -18.58
CA LEU A 207 1.88 -0.98 -18.44
C LEU A 207 0.42 -1.24 -18.02
N ALA A 208 -0.24 -2.22 -18.64
CA ALA A 208 -1.59 -2.63 -18.25
C ALA A 208 -1.61 -3.19 -16.82
N GLY A 209 -0.56 -3.93 -16.42
CA GLY A 209 -0.38 -4.41 -15.05
C GLY A 209 -0.30 -3.28 -14.05
N ALA A 210 0.48 -2.24 -14.35
CA ALA A 210 0.62 -1.07 -13.48
C ALA A 210 -0.72 -0.35 -13.25
N PHE A 211 -1.46 -0.06 -14.32
CA PHE A 211 -2.78 0.57 -14.20
C PHE A 211 -3.77 -0.32 -13.46
N PHE A 212 -3.78 -1.62 -13.75
CA PHE A 212 -4.64 -2.57 -13.06
C PHE A 212 -4.38 -2.59 -11.54
N GLY A 213 -3.12 -2.61 -11.12
CA GLY A 213 -2.77 -2.58 -9.69
C GLY A 213 -3.21 -1.30 -9.00
N MET A 214 -2.99 -0.14 -9.64
CA MET A 214 -3.40 1.16 -9.10
C MET A 214 -4.94 1.31 -8.95
N GLU A 215 -5.73 0.61 -9.78
CA GLU A 215 -7.20 0.69 -9.76
C GLU A 215 -7.85 -0.41 -8.92
N MET A 216 -7.12 -1.48 -8.59
CA MET A 216 -7.66 -2.69 -8.00
C MET A 216 -8.39 -2.49 -6.67
N CYS A 217 -7.94 -1.56 -5.84
CA CYS A 217 -8.49 -1.34 -4.49
C CYS A 217 -9.70 -0.41 -4.46
N PHE A 218 -9.83 0.50 -5.42
CA PHE A 218 -10.87 1.53 -5.42
C PHE A 218 -11.55 1.62 -6.78
N ILE A 219 -12.81 1.21 -6.86
CA ILE A 219 -13.59 1.29 -8.10
C ILE A 219 -13.68 2.75 -8.56
N GLY A 220 -13.18 3.03 -9.78
CA GLY A 220 -13.22 4.36 -10.40
C GLY A 220 -12.28 5.39 -9.78
N LYS A 221 -11.30 4.97 -8.98
CA LYS A 221 -10.22 5.83 -8.45
C LYS A 221 -8.88 5.16 -8.66
N ILE A 222 -7.92 5.92 -9.19
CA ILE A 222 -6.55 5.48 -9.37
C ILE A 222 -5.74 5.92 -8.15
N ASP A 223 -5.02 4.99 -7.52
CA ASP A 223 -4.09 5.30 -6.44
C ASP A 223 -2.73 5.69 -7.01
N TYR A 224 -2.55 6.99 -7.21
CA TYR A 224 -1.29 7.55 -7.74
C TYR A 224 -0.14 7.46 -6.75
N THR A 225 -0.39 7.26 -5.46
CA THR A 225 0.68 7.18 -4.45
C THR A 225 1.51 5.93 -4.64
N ALA A 226 0.88 4.83 -5.02
CA ALA A 226 1.54 3.58 -5.34
C ALA A 226 2.07 3.51 -6.79
N GLY A 227 1.82 4.53 -7.63
CA GLY A 227 2.08 4.51 -9.06
C GLY A 227 3.53 4.17 -9.43
N ILE A 228 4.51 4.74 -8.73
CA ILE A 228 5.94 4.47 -8.95
C ILE A 228 6.25 2.99 -8.66
N TYR A 229 5.69 2.42 -7.62
CA TYR A 229 5.91 1.03 -7.20
C TYR A 229 5.21 0.03 -8.14
N CYS A 230 4.10 0.42 -8.74
CA CYS A 230 3.37 -0.39 -9.72
C CYS A 230 4.03 -0.42 -11.11
N LEU A 231 4.88 0.60 -11.44
CA LEU A 231 5.60 0.69 -12.71
C LEU A 231 6.92 -0.08 -12.71
N VAL A 232 7.46 -0.43 -11.55
CA VAL A 232 8.70 -1.22 -11.39
C VAL A 232 8.42 -2.70 -11.49
#